data_e1a81067eb77065bc2c452de977b4a8f
#
_entry.id   e1a81067eb77065bc2c452de977b4a8f
#
_cell.length_a   1.000
_cell.length_b   1.000
_cell.length_c   1.000
_cell.angle_alpha   90.00
_cell.angle_beta   90.00
_cell.angle_gamma   90.00
#
_symmetry.space_group_name_H-M   'P 1'
#
loop_
_entity.id
_entity.type
_entity.pdbx_description
1 polymer ?
#
loop_
_entity_poly.entity_id
_entity_poly.type
_entity_poly.pdbx_seq_one_letter_code
_entity_poly.pdbx_strand_id
1 'polypeptide(L)'
;MMKGLKKWRLFSLLAALTVFLAGCGQEGLSTLLPAGDVGKDQFKLLMLSSGIMLLVILVVVIIYVVAIVRFRRSKVGEDFVPEEVEGSHTLELVWTVIPVLLVLLLAVPTVYYTYKLSDVSAMNEVNEDGESENLVVDVTAKLYWWEFEYPNLGIVTAQELVVPTGEKVYFNLLAADVKHSFWIPAIGGKLDTNVENVNKFYLTFDKESKDVQDGVFYGKCAELCGPSHALMDFKVKSLPPAEFDKWVTAMQATGEETTDVAAAGQGEELFQQSCIGCHATSAVGEGGASGPNLASFGDRNRVAGFMDHDQESLVEWISDTQKQKPGNLMPSFGEQLSDEEINSIAEYLMGLSVEK
;
A
#
# COMPACT_ATOMS: atom_id res chain seq x y z
N MET A 1 45.69 25.51 -17.09
CA MET A 1 45.00 24.21 -17.06
C MET A 1 44.09 23.97 -15.84
N MET A 2 44.37 24.47 -14.64
CA MET A 2 43.58 24.21 -13.43
C MET A 2 42.16 24.81 -13.38
N LYS A 3 41.83 25.87 -14.09
CA LYS A 3 40.49 26.50 -14.13
C LYS A 3 39.45 25.65 -14.89
N GLY A 4 39.88 24.84 -15.87
CA GLY A 4 39.00 23.92 -16.58
C GLY A 4 38.53 22.72 -15.73
N LEU A 5 39.45 22.12 -14.95
CA LEU A 5 39.12 20.96 -14.09
C LEU A 5 38.10 21.29 -13.01
N LYS A 6 38.07 22.53 -12.47
CA LYS A 6 37.09 22.95 -11.49
C LYS A 6 35.66 23.06 -12.07
N LYS A 7 35.55 23.53 -13.32
CA LYS A 7 34.26 23.60 -14.04
C LYS A 7 33.73 22.20 -14.36
N TRP A 8 34.58 21.28 -14.78
CA TRP A 8 34.17 19.88 -15.04
C TRP A 8 33.76 19.14 -13.77
N ARG A 9 34.42 19.36 -12.64
CA ARG A 9 34.01 18.81 -11.34
C ARG A 9 32.63 19.31 -10.89
N LEU A 10 32.36 20.60 -11.09
CA LEU A 10 31.05 21.17 -10.77
C LEU A 10 29.96 20.62 -11.70
N PHE A 11 30.27 20.48 -13.00
CA PHE A 11 29.36 19.88 -13.96
C PHE A 11 29.07 18.40 -13.65
N SER A 12 30.11 17.63 -13.30
CA SER A 12 29.96 16.23 -12.90
C SER A 12 29.14 16.09 -11.62
N LEU A 13 29.32 16.99 -10.64
CA LEU A 13 28.52 17.03 -9.41
C LEU A 13 27.05 17.40 -9.70
N LEU A 14 26.81 18.37 -10.56
CA LEU A 14 25.46 18.73 -10.98
C LEU A 14 24.79 17.61 -11.78
N ALA A 15 25.51 16.95 -12.70
CA ALA A 15 25.01 15.80 -13.44
C ALA A 15 24.74 14.60 -12.53
N ALA A 16 25.60 14.33 -11.54
CA ALA A 16 25.34 13.30 -10.53
C ALA A 16 24.13 13.65 -9.66
N LEU A 17 23.97 14.91 -9.28
CA LEU A 17 22.84 15.39 -8.51
C LEU A 17 21.53 15.29 -9.31
N THR A 18 21.53 15.62 -10.60
CA THR A 18 20.33 15.46 -11.46
C THR A 18 19.95 13.99 -11.65
N VAL A 19 20.91 13.07 -11.78
CA VAL A 19 20.65 11.62 -11.82
C VAL A 19 20.09 11.13 -10.48
N PHE A 20 20.62 11.65 -9.36
CA PHE A 20 20.12 11.31 -8.02
C PHE A 20 18.70 11.86 -7.76
N LEU A 21 18.35 13.01 -8.33
CA LEU A 21 17.06 13.66 -8.23
C LEU A 21 16.03 13.12 -9.25
N ALA A 22 16.49 12.38 -10.27
CA ALA A 22 15.63 11.76 -11.30
C ALA A 22 14.94 10.45 -10.84
N GLY A 23 14.97 10.12 -9.54
CA GLY A 23 14.24 9.01 -8.95
C GLY A 23 12.72 9.26 -9.06
N CYS A 24 12.16 9.03 -10.24
CA CYS A 24 10.71 8.97 -10.42
C CYS A 24 10.21 7.73 -9.67
N GLY A 25 9.26 7.91 -8.75
CA GLY A 25 8.61 6.77 -8.10
C GLY A 25 7.87 5.91 -9.12
N GLN A 26 7.61 4.66 -8.78
CA GLN A 26 6.77 3.76 -9.57
C GLN A 26 5.30 4.20 -9.44
N GLU A 27 4.59 4.36 -10.54
CA GLU A 27 3.13 4.58 -10.52
C GLU A 27 2.44 3.38 -9.84
N GLY A 28 1.34 3.65 -9.16
CA GLY A 28 0.64 2.62 -8.39
C GLY A 28 1.28 2.25 -7.05
N LEU A 29 2.55 2.64 -6.78
CA LEU A 29 3.25 2.38 -5.52
C LEU A 29 3.72 3.65 -4.80
N SER A 30 4.13 4.69 -5.51
CA SER A 30 4.77 5.85 -4.92
C SER A 30 3.78 6.82 -4.28
N THR A 31 4.01 7.21 -3.03
CA THR A 31 3.30 8.31 -2.35
C THR A 31 3.56 9.68 -2.98
N LEU A 32 4.62 9.81 -3.79
CA LEU A 32 4.94 11.04 -4.52
C LEU A 32 4.18 11.17 -5.84
N LEU A 33 3.46 10.11 -6.26
CA LEU A 33 2.61 10.06 -7.44
C LEU A 33 1.17 9.69 -7.02
N PRO A 34 0.49 10.56 -6.23
CA PRO A 34 -0.80 10.22 -5.65
C PRO A 34 -1.89 10.05 -6.71
N ALA A 35 -2.65 8.97 -6.61
CA ALA A 35 -3.72 8.57 -7.51
C ALA A 35 -5.10 8.53 -6.83
N GLY A 36 -5.22 9.10 -5.62
CA GLY A 36 -6.46 9.26 -4.87
C GLY A 36 -6.52 10.63 -4.18
N ASP A 37 -7.70 11.07 -3.79
CA ASP A 37 -7.92 12.38 -3.16
C ASP A 37 -7.21 12.48 -1.80
N VAL A 38 -7.29 11.42 -0.98
CA VAL A 38 -6.60 11.33 0.31
C VAL A 38 -5.08 11.47 0.13
N GLY A 39 -4.51 10.72 -0.82
CA GLY A 39 -3.08 10.81 -1.15
C GLY A 39 -2.68 12.20 -1.65
N LYS A 40 -3.51 12.85 -2.47
CA LYS A 40 -3.28 14.23 -2.96
C LYS A 40 -3.28 15.24 -1.82
N ASP A 41 -4.17 15.12 -0.86
CA ASP A 41 -4.23 16.02 0.29
C ASP A 41 -3.03 15.83 1.22
N GLN A 42 -2.60 14.60 1.47
CA GLN A 42 -1.37 14.30 2.21
C GLN A 42 -0.12 14.79 1.48
N PHE A 43 -0.08 14.67 0.15
CA PHE A 43 1.01 15.19 -0.68
C PHE A 43 1.11 16.72 -0.61
N LYS A 44 -0.01 17.45 -0.59
CA LYS A 44 -0.01 18.92 -0.39
C LYS A 44 0.61 19.31 0.95
N LEU A 45 0.26 18.59 2.03
CA LEU A 45 0.89 18.79 3.34
C LEU A 45 2.38 18.49 3.33
N LEU A 46 2.78 17.40 2.66
CA LEU A 46 4.18 17.04 2.50
C LEU A 46 4.97 18.14 1.77
N MET A 47 4.41 18.70 0.69
CA MET A 47 5.07 19.79 -0.06
C MET A 47 5.17 21.07 0.78
N LEU A 48 4.12 21.45 1.51
CA LEU A 48 4.14 22.59 2.40
C LEU A 48 5.20 22.42 3.50
N SER A 49 5.21 21.27 4.19
CA SER A 49 6.18 21.00 5.26
C SER A 49 7.62 20.94 4.74
N SER A 50 7.83 20.28 3.60
CA SER A 50 9.14 20.21 2.95
C SER A 50 9.66 21.60 2.54
N GLY A 51 8.79 22.46 2.01
CA GLY A 51 9.14 23.84 1.65
C GLY A 51 9.58 24.66 2.87
N ILE A 52 8.83 24.57 3.97
CA ILE A 52 9.19 25.23 5.24
C ILE A 52 10.51 24.68 5.77
N MET A 53 10.70 23.36 5.80
CA MET A 53 11.93 22.74 6.30
C MET A 53 13.15 23.09 5.45
N LEU A 54 13.03 23.10 4.13
CA LEU A 54 14.10 23.53 3.23
C LEU A 54 14.48 25.00 3.46
N LEU A 55 13.51 25.89 3.68
CA LEU A 55 13.78 27.28 4.01
C LEU A 55 14.55 27.41 5.33
N VAL A 56 14.15 26.70 6.37
CA VAL A 56 14.83 26.71 7.67
C VAL A 56 16.26 26.17 7.54
N ILE A 57 16.43 25.03 6.86
CA ILE A 57 17.74 24.43 6.61
C ILE A 57 18.64 25.41 5.86
N LEU A 58 18.14 26.06 4.82
CA LEU A 58 18.89 27.03 4.02
C LEU A 58 19.40 28.19 4.88
N VAL A 59 18.54 28.77 5.72
CA VAL A 59 18.91 29.86 6.63
C VAL A 59 19.99 29.43 7.61
N VAL A 60 19.82 28.25 8.25
CA VAL A 60 20.80 27.69 9.18
C VAL A 60 22.13 27.41 8.49
N VAL A 61 22.13 26.81 7.29
CA VAL A 61 23.35 26.51 6.52
C VAL A 61 24.07 27.79 6.13
N ILE A 62 23.35 28.85 5.70
CA ILE A 62 23.95 30.14 5.37
C ILE A 62 24.66 30.71 6.59
N ILE A 63 23.99 30.79 7.75
CA ILE A 63 24.57 31.31 8.99
C ILE A 63 25.82 30.50 9.37
N TYR A 64 25.73 29.16 9.31
CA TYR A 64 26.81 28.25 9.63
C TYR A 64 28.01 28.45 8.71
N VAL A 65 27.80 28.50 7.39
CA VAL A 65 28.86 28.74 6.40
C VAL A 65 29.51 30.10 6.60
N VAL A 66 28.71 31.16 6.86
CA VAL A 66 29.24 32.50 7.16
C VAL A 66 30.12 32.47 8.41
N ALA A 67 29.67 31.82 9.48
CA ALA A 67 30.45 31.69 10.71
C ALA A 67 31.79 30.95 10.47
N ILE A 68 31.77 29.79 9.80
CA ILE A 68 32.97 29.02 9.53
C ILE A 68 33.97 29.82 8.63
N VAL A 69 33.47 30.49 7.58
CA VAL A 69 34.31 31.20 6.64
C VAL A 69 34.88 32.47 7.28
N ARG A 70 34.07 33.17 8.11
CA ARG A 70 34.50 34.44 8.74
C ARG A 70 35.44 34.21 9.91
N PHE A 71 35.19 33.24 10.77
CA PHE A 71 35.93 32.95 12.01
C PHE A 71 36.91 31.77 11.86
N ARG A 72 37.29 31.47 10.64
CA ARG A 72 38.30 30.45 10.34
C ARG A 72 39.63 30.83 10.96
N ARG A 73 40.30 29.90 11.66
CA ARG A 73 41.57 30.09 12.36
C ARG A 73 42.66 30.75 11.50
N SER A 74 42.71 30.38 10.22
CA SER A 74 43.66 31.01 9.25
C SER A 74 43.34 32.48 8.93
N LYS A 75 42.19 32.99 9.31
CA LYS A 75 41.83 34.41 9.10
C LYS A 75 41.92 35.23 10.38
N VAL A 76 41.53 34.67 11.51
CA VAL A 76 41.46 35.39 12.79
C VAL A 76 42.72 35.23 13.63
N GLY A 77 43.59 34.26 13.33
CA GLY A 77 44.82 33.95 14.09
C GLY A 77 44.58 32.86 15.17
N GLU A 78 45.69 32.33 15.71
CA GLU A 78 45.62 31.25 16.74
C GLU A 78 45.22 31.79 18.10
N ASP A 79 45.60 33.03 18.41
CA ASP A 79 45.36 33.70 19.70
C ASP A 79 44.04 34.50 19.72
N PHE A 80 43.20 34.36 18.70
CA PHE A 80 41.93 35.08 18.63
C PHE A 80 40.95 34.56 19.69
N VAL A 81 40.60 35.43 20.61
CA VAL A 81 39.52 35.21 21.58
C VAL A 81 38.36 36.13 21.17
N PRO A 82 37.15 35.57 20.91
CA PRO A 82 35.97 36.38 20.59
C PRO A 82 35.65 37.34 21.74
N GLU A 83 35.22 38.54 21.42
CA GLU A 83 34.60 39.45 22.41
C GLU A 83 33.32 38.82 22.97
N GLU A 84 33.14 38.98 24.25
CA GLU A 84 31.90 38.58 24.91
C GLU A 84 30.81 39.62 24.53
N VAL A 85 29.77 39.16 23.86
CA VAL A 85 28.69 40.00 23.35
C VAL A 85 27.42 39.76 24.17
N GLU A 86 26.86 40.81 24.73
CA GLU A 86 25.55 40.74 25.39
C GLU A 86 24.46 40.29 24.42
N GLY A 87 23.45 39.55 24.93
CA GLY A 87 22.30 39.12 24.15
C GLY A 87 21.52 40.29 23.53
N SER A 88 20.93 40.05 22.38
CA SER A 88 20.06 41.04 21.71
C SER A 88 18.59 40.63 21.84
N HIS A 89 17.82 41.45 22.61
CA HIS A 89 16.39 41.19 22.78
C HIS A 89 15.63 41.13 21.45
N THR A 90 16.03 41.93 20.46
CA THR A 90 15.43 41.92 19.13
C THR A 90 15.68 40.59 18.42
N LEU A 91 16.92 40.03 18.51
CA LEU A 91 17.23 38.71 17.92
C LEU A 91 16.49 37.60 18.64
N GLU A 92 16.39 37.68 19.97
CA GLU A 92 15.61 36.73 20.77
C GLU A 92 14.15 36.68 20.33
N LEU A 93 13.53 37.86 20.14
CA LEU A 93 12.17 37.95 19.66
C LEU A 93 12.04 37.37 18.24
N VAL A 94 12.95 37.70 17.34
CA VAL A 94 12.92 37.22 15.94
C VAL A 94 13.01 35.70 15.87
N TRP A 95 13.98 35.07 16.54
CA TRP A 95 14.15 33.62 16.48
C TRP A 95 13.11 32.83 17.30
N THR A 96 12.32 33.51 18.13
CA THR A 96 11.17 32.90 18.83
C THR A 96 9.89 33.04 18.02
N VAL A 97 9.57 34.25 17.55
CA VAL A 97 8.31 34.52 16.86
C VAL A 97 8.24 33.86 15.48
N ILE A 98 9.33 33.91 14.70
CA ILE A 98 9.31 33.31 13.34
C ILE A 98 9.04 31.79 13.38
N PRO A 99 9.75 30.97 14.18
CA PRO A 99 9.41 29.53 14.29
C PRO A 99 7.98 29.28 14.80
N VAL A 100 7.48 30.06 15.76
CA VAL A 100 6.10 29.94 16.23
C VAL A 100 5.11 30.16 15.08
N LEU A 101 5.31 31.20 14.26
CA LEU A 101 4.46 31.46 13.10
C LEU A 101 4.54 30.33 12.04
N LEU A 102 5.74 29.77 11.80
CA LEU A 102 5.92 28.64 10.89
C LEU A 102 5.21 27.38 11.39
N VAL A 103 5.26 27.11 12.70
CA VAL A 103 4.53 25.99 13.33
C VAL A 103 3.02 26.21 13.19
N LEU A 104 2.50 27.41 13.44
CA LEU A 104 1.07 27.72 13.27
C LEU A 104 0.63 27.58 11.80
N LEU A 105 1.46 28.02 10.85
CA LEU A 105 1.20 27.87 9.42
C LEU A 105 1.06 26.39 9.01
N LEU A 106 1.78 25.50 9.67
CA LEU A 106 1.71 24.06 9.42
C LEU A 106 0.59 23.38 10.23
N ALA A 107 0.37 23.81 11.46
CA ALA A 107 -0.63 23.22 12.36
C ALA A 107 -2.06 23.38 11.83
N VAL A 108 -2.41 24.55 11.30
CA VAL A 108 -3.77 24.82 10.81
C VAL A 108 -4.21 23.83 9.72
N PRO A 109 -3.49 23.66 8.60
CA PRO A 109 -3.88 22.68 7.58
C PRO A 109 -3.77 21.23 8.09
N THR A 110 -2.82 20.91 8.97
CA THR A 110 -2.71 19.57 9.56
C THR A 110 -3.96 19.23 10.35
N VAL A 111 -4.43 20.10 11.22
CA VAL A 111 -5.67 19.90 12.00
C VAL A 111 -6.88 19.77 11.06
N TYR A 112 -7.00 20.66 10.06
CA TYR A 112 -8.07 20.59 9.07
C TYR A 112 -8.12 19.22 8.36
N TYR A 113 -6.99 18.75 7.82
CA TYR A 113 -6.95 17.45 7.13
C TYR A 113 -7.14 16.27 8.09
N THR A 114 -6.69 16.37 9.33
CA THR A 114 -6.97 15.32 10.34
C THR A 114 -8.47 15.12 10.51
N TYR A 115 -9.23 16.20 10.70
CA TYR A 115 -10.69 16.10 10.81
C TYR A 115 -11.35 15.64 9.50
N LYS A 116 -10.93 16.20 8.35
CA LYS A 116 -11.48 15.83 7.05
C LYS A 116 -11.31 14.34 6.75
N LEU A 117 -10.10 13.81 6.96
CA LEU A 117 -9.76 12.42 6.59
C LEU A 117 -10.22 11.38 7.63
N SER A 118 -10.59 11.81 8.84
CA SER A 118 -11.18 10.93 9.85
C SER A 118 -12.71 10.83 9.78
N ASP A 119 -13.34 11.60 8.90
CA ASP A 119 -14.80 11.61 8.77
C ASP A 119 -15.30 10.39 7.99
N VAL A 120 -15.80 9.42 8.72
CA VAL A 120 -16.43 8.20 8.21
C VAL A 120 -17.94 8.18 8.47
N SER A 121 -18.57 9.33 8.72
CA SER A 121 -19.99 9.43 9.08
C SER A 121 -20.89 8.82 8.02
N ALA A 122 -20.59 9.01 6.74
CA ALA A 122 -21.37 8.48 5.63
C ALA A 122 -21.21 6.95 5.42
N MET A 123 -20.28 6.30 6.12
CA MET A 123 -20.06 4.85 5.98
C MET A 123 -21.30 3.99 6.24
N ASN A 124 -22.20 4.47 7.11
CA ASN A 124 -23.39 3.75 7.53
C ASN A 124 -24.69 4.41 6.99
N GLU A 125 -24.58 5.29 5.99
CA GLU A 125 -25.75 5.86 5.34
C GLU A 125 -26.46 4.78 4.54
N VAL A 126 -27.79 4.76 4.63
CA VAL A 126 -28.66 3.82 3.91
C VAL A 126 -29.67 4.61 3.09
N ASN A 127 -30.04 4.07 1.94
CA ASN A 127 -31.09 4.61 1.09
C ASN A 127 -32.50 4.38 1.71
N GLU A 128 -33.54 4.83 1.01
CA GLU A 128 -34.94 4.67 1.44
C GLU A 128 -35.36 3.20 1.59
N ASP A 129 -34.68 2.29 0.89
CA ASP A 129 -34.92 0.84 0.91
C ASP A 129 -34.15 0.13 2.04
N GLY A 130 -33.28 0.85 2.78
CA GLY A 130 -32.45 0.32 3.86
C GLY A 130 -31.16 -0.33 3.40
N GLU A 131 -30.79 -0.17 2.12
CA GLU A 131 -29.53 -0.65 1.56
C GLU A 131 -28.44 0.40 1.77
N SER A 132 -27.20 -0.03 1.94
CA SER A 132 -26.04 0.88 2.08
C SER A 132 -25.84 1.69 0.82
N GLU A 133 -25.75 3.00 0.95
CA GLU A 133 -25.45 3.91 -0.17
C GLU A 133 -23.98 3.89 -0.57
N ASN A 134 -23.12 3.41 0.32
CA ASN A 134 -21.67 3.47 0.14
C ASN A 134 -21.06 2.05 0.15
N LEU A 135 -20.02 1.86 -0.67
CA LEU A 135 -19.27 0.61 -0.64
C LEU A 135 -18.44 0.53 0.63
N VAL A 136 -18.68 -0.51 1.42
CA VAL A 136 -17.91 -0.86 2.61
C VAL A 136 -17.19 -2.18 2.36
N VAL A 137 -15.89 -2.21 2.69
CA VAL A 137 -15.07 -3.41 2.63
C VAL A 137 -14.51 -3.71 4.01
N ASP A 138 -14.78 -4.88 4.51
CA ASP A 138 -14.17 -5.40 5.72
C ASP A 138 -12.85 -6.07 5.37
N VAL A 139 -11.77 -5.55 5.95
CA VAL A 139 -10.42 -6.03 5.70
C VAL A 139 -9.91 -6.76 6.92
N THR A 140 -9.68 -8.05 6.78
CA THR A 140 -9.07 -8.86 7.84
C THR A 140 -7.64 -9.23 7.46
N ALA A 141 -6.68 -8.71 8.23
CA ALA A 141 -5.28 -9.09 8.11
C ALA A 141 -5.02 -10.41 8.83
N LYS A 142 -4.33 -11.33 8.18
CA LYS A 142 -3.92 -12.66 8.68
C LYS A 142 -2.45 -12.91 8.31
N LEU A 143 -1.72 -13.72 9.04
CA LEU A 143 -0.32 -14.07 8.76
C LEU A 143 -0.21 -15.01 7.55
N TYR A 144 0.26 -14.59 6.38
CA TYR A 144 0.72 -13.26 5.93
C TYR A 144 -0.07 -12.89 4.68
N TRP A 145 -1.38 -12.68 4.78
CA TRP A 145 -2.28 -12.42 3.67
C TRP A 145 -3.45 -11.54 4.08
N TRP A 146 -4.22 -11.04 3.12
CA TRP A 146 -5.32 -10.12 3.31
C TRP A 146 -6.61 -10.72 2.80
N GLU A 147 -7.66 -10.69 3.61
CA GLU A 147 -9.02 -11.05 3.25
C GLU A 147 -9.83 -9.76 3.06
N PHE A 148 -10.65 -9.75 2.03
CA PHE A 148 -11.53 -8.65 1.69
C PHE A 148 -12.95 -9.19 1.60
N GLU A 149 -13.82 -8.74 2.52
CA GLU A 149 -15.23 -9.05 2.50
C GLU A 149 -15.99 -7.79 2.11
N TYR A 150 -16.98 -7.95 1.24
CA TYR A 150 -17.92 -6.92 0.79
C TYR A 150 -19.31 -7.27 1.35
N PRO A 151 -19.63 -6.86 2.58
CA PRO A 151 -20.82 -7.36 3.29
C PRO A 151 -22.12 -7.11 2.54
N ASN A 152 -22.25 -5.94 1.90
CA ASN A 152 -23.45 -5.57 1.16
C ASN A 152 -23.59 -6.30 -0.19
N LEU A 153 -22.53 -6.91 -0.69
CA LEU A 153 -22.50 -7.66 -1.95
C LEU A 153 -22.47 -9.18 -1.74
N GLY A 154 -22.23 -9.62 -0.49
CA GLY A 154 -22.09 -11.03 -0.13
C GLY A 154 -20.86 -11.69 -0.77
N ILE A 155 -19.79 -10.92 -1.02
CA ILE A 155 -18.57 -11.39 -1.69
C ILE A 155 -17.43 -11.44 -0.70
N VAL A 156 -16.67 -12.55 -0.71
CA VAL A 156 -15.38 -12.70 -0.01
C VAL A 156 -14.30 -13.03 -1.01
N THR A 157 -13.21 -12.26 -0.99
CA THR A 157 -12.02 -12.50 -1.80
C THR A 157 -10.74 -12.31 -0.97
N ALA A 158 -9.58 -12.56 -1.55
CA ALA A 158 -8.30 -12.43 -0.84
C ALA A 158 -7.18 -11.97 -1.76
N GLN A 159 -6.20 -11.25 -1.21
CA GLN A 159 -4.95 -10.84 -1.86
C GLN A 159 -5.11 -9.84 -3.03
N GLU A 160 -6.31 -9.71 -3.57
CA GLU A 160 -6.62 -8.72 -4.58
C GLU A 160 -7.93 -8.01 -4.20
N LEU A 161 -7.83 -6.70 -3.96
CA LEU A 161 -8.96 -5.81 -3.65
C LEU A 161 -9.45 -5.19 -4.96
N VAL A 162 -10.76 -5.28 -5.23
CA VAL A 162 -11.37 -4.66 -6.40
C VAL A 162 -12.33 -3.57 -5.94
N VAL A 163 -12.22 -2.37 -6.52
CA VAL A 163 -12.99 -1.19 -6.11
C VAL A 163 -13.42 -0.35 -7.32
N PRO A 164 -14.52 0.41 -7.23
CA PRO A 164 -14.92 1.36 -8.26
C PRO A 164 -14.00 2.59 -8.26
N THR A 165 -13.74 3.14 -9.45
CA THR A 165 -13.00 4.40 -9.64
C THR A 165 -13.92 5.59 -9.41
N GLY A 166 -13.41 6.63 -8.74
CA GLY A 166 -14.10 7.92 -8.54
C GLY A 166 -15.05 7.96 -7.34
N GLU A 167 -15.27 6.84 -6.69
CA GLU A 167 -16.18 6.74 -5.54
C GLU A 167 -15.41 6.57 -4.23
N LYS A 168 -16.02 6.96 -3.12
CA LYS A 168 -15.48 6.68 -1.79
C LYS A 168 -15.73 5.22 -1.44
N VAL A 169 -14.65 4.55 -1.06
CA VAL A 169 -14.71 3.19 -0.50
C VAL A 169 -14.35 3.29 0.97
N TYR A 170 -15.21 2.79 1.83
CA TYR A 170 -15.00 2.76 3.27
C TYR A 170 -14.44 1.40 3.69
N PHE A 171 -13.57 1.42 4.68
CA PHE A 171 -12.88 0.23 5.15
C PHE A 171 -13.05 0.06 6.66
N ASN A 172 -13.46 -1.13 7.08
CA ASN A 172 -13.28 -1.63 8.44
C ASN A 172 -12.00 -2.47 8.49
N LEU A 173 -11.08 -2.14 9.39
CA LEU A 173 -9.78 -2.80 9.47
C LEU A 173 -9.67 -3.61 10.75
N LEU A 174 -9.47 -4.91 10.60
CA LEU A 174 -9.33 -5.88 11.68
C LEU A 174 -8.11 -6.77 11.43
N ALA A 175 -7.56 -7.37 12.48
CA ALA A 175 -6.56 -8.42 12.40
C ALA A 175 -7.04 -9.68 13.14
N ALA A 176 -6.78 -10.86 12.57
CA ALA A 176 -7.16 -12.13 13.17
C ALA A 176 -6.12 -12.67 14.16
N ASP A 177 -4.88 -12.18 14.11
CA ASP A 177 -3.74 -12.78 14.83
C ASP A 177 -2.85 -11.76 15.54
N VAL A 178 -2.11 -10.93 14.80
CA VAL A 178 -1.25 -9.87 15.33
C VAL A 178 -1.58 -8.55 14.66
N LYS A 179 -1.01 -7.45 15.17
CA LYS A 179 -1.15 -6.15 14.51
C LYS A 179 -0.46 -6.16 13.15
N HIS A 180 -1.18 -5.66 12.13
CA HIS A 180 -0.66 -5.31 10.80
C HIS A 180 -1.01 -3.85 10.50
N SER A 181 -0.68 -3.34 9.33
CA SER A 181 -1.12 -2.01 8.89
C SER A 181 -1.45 -2.03 7.41
N PHE A 182 -2.67 -1.68 7.08
CA PHE A 182 -3.18 -1.62 5.71
C PHE A 182 -2.71 -0.35 5.03
N TRP A 183 -2.06 -0.46 3.88
CA TRP A 183 -1.51 0.68 3.18
C TRP A 183 -1.50 0.49 1.66
N ILE A 184 -2.10 1.45 0.95
CA ILE A 184 -2.01 1.57 -0.51
C ILE A 184 -1.29 2.90 -0.79
N PRO A 185 0.06 2.89 -0.94
CA PRO A 185 0.88 4.10 -0.90
C PRO A 185 0.50 5.20 -1.89
N ALA A 186 0.10 4.82 -3.11
CA ALA A 186 -0.32 5.77 -4.15
C ALA A 186 -1.71 6.39 -3.89
N ILE A 187 -2.53 5.82 -3.00
CA ILE A 187 -3.92 6.23 -2.79
C ILE A 187 -4.09 7.02 -1.50
N GLY A 188 -3.43 6.59 -0.42
CA GLY A 188 -3.56 7.28 0.86
C GLY A 188 -2.60 6.79 1.93
N GLY A 189 -2.76 7.34 3.13
CA GLY A 189 -2.00 6.94 4.31
C GLY A 189 -2.36 5.55 4.81
N LYS A 190 -1.50 4.99 5.63
CA LYS A 190 -1.72 3.71 6.29
C LYS A 190 -2.60 3.84 7.53
N LEU A 191 -3.30 2.75 7.86
CA LEU A 191 -4.02 2.61 9.12
C LEU A 191 -3.86 1.19 9.65
N ASP A 192 -3.63 1.06 10.97
CA ASP A 192 -3.38 -0.21 11.61
C ASP A 192 -4.63 -1.10 11.64
N THR A 193 -4.41 -2.41 11.48
CA THR A 193 -5.39 -3.45 11.77
C THR A 193 -5.07 -4.04 13.15
N ASN A 194 -6.03 -4.00 14.06
CA ASN A 194 -5.85 -4.47 15.42
C ASN A 194 -6.74 -5.69 15.68
N VAL A 195 -6.36 -6.52 16.66
CA VAL A 195 -7.12 -7.72 17.03
C VAL A 195 -8.37 -7.35 17.85
N GLU A 196 -8.28 -6.34 18.71
CA GLU A 196 -9.31 -6.03 19.70
C GLU A 196 -10.27 -4.91 19.28
N ASN A 197 -9.88 -4.10 18.29
CA ASN A 197 -10.72 -2.98 17.83
C ASN A 197 -10.67 -2.79 16.32
N VAL A 198 -11.78 -2.36 15.76
CA VAL A 198 -11.92 -2.05 14.33
C VAL A 198 -11.56 -0.59 14.10
N ASN A 199 -10.53 -0.36 13.29
CA ASN A 199 -10.22 0.96 12.76
C ASN A 199 -11.02 1.21 11.48
N LYS A 200 -11.38 2.48 11.23
CA LYS A 200 -12.21 2.87 10.09
C LYS A 200 -11.60 4.05 9.36
N PHE A 201 -11.63 4.01 8.03
CA PHE A 201 -11.24 5.13 7.18
C PHE A 201 -11.87 4.98 5.79
N TYR A 202 -11.65 5.94 4.90
CA TYR A 202 -12.04 5.84 3.51
C TYR A 202 -10.88 6.16 2.58
N LEU A 203 -10.97 5.65 1.36
CA LEU A 203 -10.09 6.00 0.24
C LEU A 203 -10.95 6.27 -1.00
N THR A 204 -10.42 7.10 -1.91
CA THR A 204 -10.99 7.31 -3.24
C THR A 204 -9.90 7.04 -4.29
N PHE A 205 -10.23 6.28 -5.32
CA PHE A 205 -9.33 5.94 -6.40
C PHE A 205 -9.66 6.79 -7.62
N ASP A 206 -8.83 7.80 -7.93
CA ASP A 206 -9.10 8.76 -9.00
C ASP A 206 -8.61 8.29 -10.38
N LYS A 207 -7.86 7.18 -10.41
CA LYS A 207 -7.35 6.57 -11.64
C LYS A 207 -7.77 5.11 -11.73
N GLU A 208 -8.10 4.67 -12.93
CA GLU A 208 -8.27 3.26 -13.22
C GLU A 208 -6.92 2.51 -13.16
N SER A 209 -6.96 1.25 -12.76
CA SER A 209 -5.76 0.42 -12.68
C SER A 209 -5.03 0.28 -14.00
N LYS A 210 -5.75 0.19 -15.11
CA LYS A 210 -5.16 0.09 -16.46
C LYS A 210 -4.30 1.30 -16.85
N ASP A 211 -4.51 2.46 -16.19
CA ASP A 211 -3.78 3.70 -16.45
C ASP A 211 -2.49 3.84 -15.60
N VAL A 212 -2.19 2.85 -14.77
CA VAL A 212 -0.92 2.80 -14.03
C VAL A 212 0.02 1.76 -14.63
N GLN A 213 1.32 1.95 -14.43
CA GLN A 213 2.40 1.24 -15.10
C GLN A 213 2.22 -0.30 -15.15
N ASP A 214 1.78 -0.92 -14.05
CA ASP A 214 1.68 -2.38 -13.95
C ASP A 214 0.22 -2.87 -13.96
N GLY A 215 -0.73 -2.00 -14.33
CA GLY A 215 -2.15 -2.31 -14.38
C GLY A 215 -2.81 -2.56 -13.00
N VAL A 216 -2.10 -2.29 -11.91
CA VAL A 216 -2.59 -2.46 -10.53
C VAL A 216 -1.96 -1.44 -9.59
N PHE A 217 -2.65 -1.13 -8.50
CA PHE A 217 -2.04 -0.47 -7.36
C PHE A 217 -1.46 -1.52 -6.39
N TYR A 218 -0.38 -1.13 -5.72
CA TYR A 218 0.30 -1.97 -4.75
C TYR A 218 -0.22 -1.69 -3.35
N GLY A 219 -0.64 -2.75 -2.67
CA GLY A 219 -0.95 -2.76 -1.25
C GLY A 219 0.17 -3.41 -0.45
N LYS A 220 0.45 -2.89 0.74
CA LYS A 220 1.55 -3.30 1.60
C LYS A 220 1.10 -3.47 3.05
N CYS A 221 1.67 -4.44 3.74
CA CYS A 221 1.70 -4.41 5.19
C CYS A 221 2.73 -3.39 5.66
N ALA A 222 2.33 -2.44 6.49
CA ALA A 222 3.18 -1.34 6.96
C ALA A 222 3.46 -1.39 8.48
N GLU A 223 3.24 -2.56 9.11
CA GLU A 223 3.57 -2.84 10.51
C GLU A 223 4.27 -4.19 10.62
N LEU A 224 5.41 -4.24 11.32
CA LEU A 224 6.21 -5.44 11.46
C LEU A 224 5.41 -6.54 12.18
N CYS A 225 5.01 -7.57 11.44
CA CYS A 225 4.12 -8.63 11.90
C CYS A 225 4.78 -10.02 11.99
N GLY A 226 6.05 -10.14 11.63
CA GLY A 226 6.78 -11.41 11.70
C GLY A 226 7.73 -11.66 10.52
N PRO A 227 8.26 -12.89 10.35
CA PRO A 227 9.32 -13.20 9.38
C PRO A 227 8.97 -12.88 7.93
N SER A 228 7.71 -13.05 7.53
CA SER A 228 7.26 -12.75 6.15
C SER A 228 6.53 -11.42 6.01
N HIS A 229 6.74 -10.48 6.93
CA HIS A 229 6.19 -9.14 6.83
C HIS A 229 6.44 -8.46 5.47
N ALA A 230 7.66 -8.55 4.95
CA ALA A 230 8.04 -7.94 3.67
C ALA A 230 7.35 -8.59 2.45
N LEU A 231 6.80 -9.79 2.61
CA LEU A 231 6.09 -10.56 1.58
C LEU A 231 4.57 -10.49 1.74
N MET A 232 4.07 -9.73 2.72
CA MET A 232 2.63 -9.56 2.98
C MET A 232 2.07 -8.42 2.13
N ASP A 233 2.18 -8.58 0.83
CA ASP A 233 1.66 -7.67 -0.17
C ASP A 233 0.25 -8.08 -0.63
N PHE A 234 -0.48 -7.12 -1.19
CA PHE A 234 -1.71 -7.35 -1.94
C PHE A 234 -1.75 -6.43 -3.16
N LYS A 235 -2.68 -6.66 -4.07
CA LYS A 235 -2.90 -5.83 -5.24
C LYS A 235 -4.28 -5.22 -5.20
N VAL A 236 -4.44 -4.08 -5.89
CA VAL A 236 -5.73 -3.40 -5.96
C VAL A 236 -6.05 -3.10 -7.41
N LYS A 237 -7.23 -3.53 -7.85
CA LYS A 237 -7.82 -3.15 -9.13
C LYS A 237 -8.87 -2.06 -8.88
N SER A 238 -8.69 -0.90 -9.49
CA SER A 238 -9.71 0.16 -9.55
C SER A 238 -10.32 0.14 -10.94
N LEU A 239 -11.62 -0.13 -11.02
CA LEU A 239 -12.37 -0.33 -12.24
C LEU A 239 -13.39 0.80 -12.46
N PRO A 240 -13.73 1.17 -13.70
CA PRO A 240 -14.90 1.99 -13.95
C PRO A 240 -16.15 1.37 -13.27
N PRO A 241 -17.11 2.18 -12.77
CA PRO A 241 -18.27 1.65 -12.05
C PRO A 241 -18.99 0.51 -12.80
N ALA A 242 -19.21 0.66 -14.11
CA ALA A 242 -19.87 -0.38 -14.90
C ALA A 242 -19.05 -1.67 -15.07
N GLU A 243 -17.73 -1.62 -14.96
CA GLU A 243 -16.87 -2.81 -14.96
C GLU A 243 -16.82 -3.43 -13.56
N PHE A 244 -16.85 -2.60 -12.53
CA PHE A 244 -17.00 -3.08 -11.14
C PHE A 244 -18.33 -3.85 -10.96
N ASP A 245 -19.46 -3.33 -11.46
CA ASP A 245 -20.76 -4.01 -11.41
C ASP A 245 -20.73 -5.37 -12.13
N LYS A 246 -20.05 -5.46 -13.26
CA LYS A 246 -19.85 -6.75 -13.96
C LYS A 246 -19.01 -7.71 -13.14
N TRP A 247 -17.92 -7.23 -12.52
CA TRP A 247 -17.11 -8.03 -11.65
C TRP A 247 -17.93 -8.56 -10.45
N VAL A 248 -18.74 -7.70 -9.83
CA VAL A 248 -19.65 -8.09 -8.74
C VAL A 248 -20.58 -9.22 -9.18
N THR A 249 -21.24 -9.04 -10.32
CA THR A 249 -22.16 -10.05 -10.87
C THR A 249 -21.44 -11.38 -11.14
N ALA A 250 -20.24 -11.33 -11.70
CA ALA A 250 -19.45 -12.52 -12.01
C ALA A 250 -18.95 -13.22 -10.73
N MET A 251 -18.54 -12.46 -9.71
CA MET A 251 -18.16 -13.01 -8.40
C MET A 251 -19.36 -13.67 -7.70
N GLN A 252 -20.53 -13.05 -7.73
CA GLN A 252 -21.75 -13.62 -7.17
C GLN A 252 -22.17 -14.92 -7.88
N ALA A 253 -21.97 -15.01 -9.19
CA ALA A 253 -22.26 -16.22 -9.97
C ALA A 253 -21.37 -17.42 -9.59
N THR A 254 -20.22 -17.22 -8.94
CA THR A 254 -19.39 -18.34 -8.43
C THR A 254 -20.06 -19.16 -7.34
N GLY A 255 -21.15 -18.65 -6.72
CA GLY A 255 -21.97 -19.38 -5.75
C GLY A 255 -23.01 -20.33 -6.38
N GLU A 256 -23.28 -20.16 -7.67
CA GLU A 256 -24.15 -21.07 -8.41
C GLU A 256 -23.33 -22.29 -8.86
N GLU A 257 -23.92 -23.50 -8.78
CA GLU A 257 -23.28 -24.72 -9.30
C GLU A 257 -23.08 -24.58 -10.83
N THR A 258 -21.96 -23.99 -11.23
CA THR A 258 -21.56 -23.93 -12.62
C THR A 258 -20.95 -25.26 -13.01
N THR A 259 -21.76 -26.12 -13.64
CA THR A 259 -21.35 -27.40 -14.25
C THR A 259 -20.44 -27.24 -15.48
N ASP A 260 -19.99 -26.02 -15.77
CA ASP A 260 -19.18 -25.69 -16.96
C ASP A 260 -17.74 -25.28 -16.66
N VAL A 261 -17.12 -25.88 -15.66
CA VAL A 261 -15.64 -25.87 -15.63
C VAL A 261 -15.19 -26.96 -16.61
N ALA A 262 -14.93 -26.57 -17.84
CA ALA A 262 -14.49 -27.48 -18.91
C ALA A 262 -13.12 -28.16 -18.65
N ALA A 263 -12.65 -28.14 -17.42
CA ALA A 263 -11.46 -28.78 -16.87
C ALA A 263 -11.73 -29.41 -15.49
N ALA A 264 -12.97 -29.82 -15.19
CA ALA A 264 -13.27 -30.71 -14.06
C ALA A 264 -12.52 -32.06 -14.29
N GLY A 265 -11.23 -32.04 -13.98
CA GLY A 265 -10.30 -33.12 -14.17
C GLY A 265 -9.67 -33.53 -12.85
N GLN A 266 -8.58 -34.28 -12.92
CA GLN A 266 -7.82 -34.71 -11.76
C GLN A 266 -7.46 -33.59 -10.77
N GLY A 267 -7.20 -32.36 -11.27
CA GLY A 267 -6.83 -31.22 -10.44
C GLY A 267 -7.92 -30.80 -9.48
N GLU A 268 -9.20 -30.79 -9.94
CA GLU A 268 -10.35 -30.46 -9.05
C GLU A 268 -10.53 -31.56 -7.99
N GLU A 269 -10.48 -32.83 -8.37
CA GLU A 269 -10.60 -33.93 -7.42
C GLU A 269 -9.54 -33.88 -6.34
N LEU A 270 -8.28 -33.60 -6.70
CA LEU A 270 -7.16 -33.45 -5.77
C LEU A 270 -7.34 -32.22 -4.87
N PHE A 271 -7.83 -31.11 -5.43
CA PHE A 271 -8.13 -29.90 -4.66
C PHE A 271 -9.21 -30.18 -3.62
N GLN A 272 -10.31 -30.85 -3.97
CA GLN A 272 -11.38 -31.25 -3.06
C GLN A 272 -10.88 -32.17 -1.94
N GLN A 273 -9.90 -33.02 -2.22
CA GLN A 273 -9.34 -33.94 -1.22
C GLN A 273 -8.37 -33.27 -0.25
N SER A 274 -7.55 -32.29 -0.73
CA SER A 274 -6.37 -31.83 -0.01
C SER A 274 -6.44 -30.34 0.38
N CYS A 275 -7.25 -29.51 -0.30
CA CYS A 275 -7.17 -28.05 -0.21
C CYS A 275 -8.47 -27.40 0.29
N ILE A 276 -9.65 -27.97 -0.05
CA ILE A 276 -10.96 -27.36 0.25
C ILE A 276 -11.23 -27.21 1.75
N GLY A 277 -10.56 -27.99 2.60
CA GLY A 277 -10.69 -27.86 4.06
C GLY A 277 -10.20 -26.51 4.61
N CYS A 278 -9.37 -25.81 3.87
CA CYS A 278 -8.83 -24.49 4.23
C CYS A 278 -9.30 -23.39 3.27
N HIS A 279 -9.45 -23.69 1.99
CA HIS A 279 -9.78 -22.73 0.92
C HIS A 279 -11.22 -22.86 0.45
N ALA A 280 -11.79 -21.76 -0.07
CA ALA A 280 -13.03 -21.78 -0.83
C ALA A 280 -12.77 -21.43 -2.29
N THR A 281 -13.60 -21.94 -3.20
CA THR A 281 -13.60 -21.65 -4.65
C THR A 281 -14.87 -20.93 -5.09
N SER A 282 -15.77 -20.60 -4.16
CA SER A 282 -16.91 -19.69 -4.35
C SER A 282 -16.66 -18.40 -3.59
N ALA A 283 -16.95 -17.28 -4.20
CA ALA A 283 -16.85 -15.97 -3.56
C ALA A 283 -18.08 -15.64 -2.70
N VAL A 284 -19.15 -16.44 -2.79
CA VAL A 284 -20.40 -16.26 -2.06
C VAL A 284 -20.44 -17.20 -0.87
N GLY A 285 -20.90 -16.69 0.28
CA GLY A 285 -20.97 -17.44 1.52
C GLY A 285 -19.77 -17.16 2.44
N GLU A 286 -19.47 -18.09 3.33
CA GLU A 286 -18.29 -17.98 4.18
C GLU A 286 -17.01 -18.21 3.35
N GLY A 287 -15.98 -17.39 3.60
CA GLY A 287 -14.67 -17.57 3.00
C GLY A 287 -14.02 -18.91 3.37
N GLY A 288 -12.83 -19.19 2.89
CA GLY A 288 -12.06 -20.38 3.29
C GLY A 288 -11.86 -20.42 4.80
N ALA A 289 -11.99 -21.61 5.40
CA ALA A 289 -12.01 -21.78 6.86
C ALA A 289 -10.74 -21.21 7.55
N SER A 290 -9.57 -21.30 6.89
CA SER A 290 -8.32 -20.78 7.43
C SER A 290 -7.33 -20.28 6.36
N GLY A 291 -7.62 -20.49 5.08
CA GLY A 291 -6.84 -20.05 3.93
C GLY A 291 -7.61 -19.01 3.09
N PRO A 292 -6.91 -18.30 2.18
CA PRO A 292 -7.55 -17.34 1.28
C PRO A 292 -8.60 -17.99 0.37
N ASN A 293 -9.70 -17.26 0.13
CA ASN A 293 -10.65 -17.63 -0.92
C ASN A 293 -9.98 -17.59 -2.29
N LEU A 294 -10.19 -18.59 -3.13
CA LEU A 294 -9.55 -18.76 -4.43
C LEU A 294 -10.52 -18.66 -5.63
N ALA A 295 -11.76 -18.18 -5.43
CA ALA A 295 -12.81 -18.16 -6.46
C ALA A 295 -12.40 -17.50 -7.78
N SER A 296 -11.56 -16.47 -7.75
CA SER A 296 -11.03 -15.77 -8.92
C SER A 296 -9.51 -15.84 -9.00
N PHE A 297 -8.94 -16.98 -8.63
CA PHE A 297 -7.48 -17.11 -8.56
C PHE A 297 -6.81 -16.88 -9.92
N GLY A 298 -7.40 -17.38 -11.01
CA GLY A 298 -6.87 -17.22 -12.37
C GLY A 298 -6.78 -15.77 -12.86
N ASP A 299 -7.54 -14.84 -12.25
CA ASP A 299 -7.55 -13.42 -12.61
C ASP A 299 -6.58 -12.58 -11.76
N ARG A 300 -5.88 -13.18 -10.79
CA ARG A 300 -4.98 -12.46 -9.89
C ARG A 300 -3.69 -12.04 -10.57
N ASN A 301 -3.08 -11.01 -10.02
CA ASN A 301 -1.80 -10.50 -10.51
C ASN A 301 -0.59 -11.18 -9.88
N ARG A 302 -0.76 -11.89 -8.76
CA ARG A 302 0.34 -12.52 -8.00
C ARG A 302 -0.10 -13.82 -7.33
N VAL A 303 0.78 -14.80 -7.30
CA VAL A 303 0.70 -15.97 -6.42
C VAL A 303 1.14 -15.55 -5.02
N ALA A 304 0.42 -15.98 -3.99
CA ALA A 304 0.68 -15.68 -2.57
C ALA A 304 0.88 -14.17 -2.23
N GLY A 305 0.48 -13.25 -3.14
CA GLY A 305 0.58 -11.80 -3.04
C GLY A 305 1.90 -11.20 -3.54
N PHE A 306 2.95 -11.99 -3.81
CA PHE A 306 4.29 -11.48 -4.14
C PHE A 306 4.99 -12.18 -5.31
N MET A 307 4.76 -13.47 -5.55
CA MET A 307 5.35 -14.23 -6.66
C MET A 307 4.64 -13.89 -7.99
N ASP A 308 5.29 -14.15 -9.11
CA ASP A 308 4.67 -13.96 -10.42
C ASP A 308 3.47 -14.89 -10.59
N HIS A 309 2.47 -14.43 -11.36
CA HIS A 309 1.25 -15.19 -11.59
C HIS A 309 1.41 -16.07 -12.84
N ASP A 310 2.08 -17.18 -12.65
CA ASP A 310 2.26 -18.23 -13.64
C ASP A 310 2.21 -19.62 -12.97
N GLN A 311 2.11 -20.65 -13.79
CA GLN A 311 1.98 -22.01 -13.30
C GLN A 311 3.23 -22.49 -12.55
N GLU A 312 4.43 -22.11 -12.98
CA GLU A 312 5.69 -22.50 -12.35
C GLU A 312 5.78 -21.96 -10.93
N SER A 313 5.48 -20.67 -10.74
CA SER A 313 5.43 -20.02 -9.41
C SER A 313 4.37 -20.64 -8.51
N LEU A 314 3.22 -21.03 -9.06
CA LEU A 314 2.16 -21.65 -8.28
C LEU A 314 2.54 -23.08 -7.84
N VAL A 315 3.16 -23.86 -8.72
CA VAL A 315 3.72 -25.19 -8.39
C VAL A 315 4.79 -25.05 -7.30
N GLU A 316 5.71 -24.11 -7.45
CA GLU A 316 6.75 -23.86 -6.44
C GLU A 316 6.14 -23.44 -5.09
N TRP A 317 5.09 -22.60 -5.11
CA TRP A 317 4.36 -22.20 -3.91
C TRP A 317 3.71 -23.41 -3.22
N ILE A 318 2.95 -24.24 -3.94
CA ILE A 318 2.27 -25.41 -3.36
C ILE A 318 3.28 -26.43 -2.83
N SER A 319 4.39 -26.63 -3.54
CA SER A 319 5.42 -27.59 -3.17
C SER A 319 6.13 -27.24 -1.87
N ASP A 320 6.53 -25.97 -1.68
CA ASP A 320 7.28 -25.55 -0.48
C ASP A 320 6.94 -24.12 -0.06
N THR A 321 5.80 -23.99 0.60
CA THR A 321 5.30 -22.70 1.12
C THR A 321 6.21 -22.08 2.17
N GLN A 322 6.86 -22.89 3.00
CA GLN A 322 7.71 -22.41 4.09
C GLN A 322 9.03 -21.82 3.58
N LYS A 323 9.56 -22.33 2.47
CA LYS A 323 10.72 -21.76 1.80
C LYS A 323 10.37 -20.41 1.16
N GLN A 324 9.20 -20.31 0.51
CA GLN A 324 8.78 -19.10 -0.20
C GLN A 324 8.32 -17.98 0.75
N LYS A 325 7.61 -18.35 1.82
CA LYS A 325 7.00 -17.39 2.78
C LYS A 325 7.08 -17.93 4.20
N PRO A 326 8.25 -17.86 4.86
CA PRO A 326 8.47 -18.47 6.17
C PRO A 326 7.45 -18.05 7.23
N GLY A 327 6.93 -19.00 7.99
CA GLY A 327 5.98 -18.77 9.08
C GLY A 327 4.53 -18.58 8.63
N ASN A 328 4.20 -18.79 7.34
CA ASN A 328 2.81 -18.90 6.90
C ASN A 328 2.17 -20.20 7.43
N LEU A 329 0.83 -20.25 7.44
CA LEU A 329 0.08 -21.39 7.98
C LEU A 329 -0.22 -22.48 6.95
N MET A 330 0.00 -22.25 5.65
CA MET A 330 -0.21 -23.25 4.62
C MET A 330 0.89 -24.32 4.69
N PRO A 331 0.57 -25.61 4.81
CA PRO A 331 1.56 -26.67 4.76
C PRO A 331 2.20 -26.77 3.36
N SER A 332 3.43 -27.29 3.32
CA SER A 332 4.08 -27.67 2.05
C SER A 332 3.60 -29.05 1.61
N PHE A 333 3.34 -29.23 0.32
CA PHE A 333 2.76 -30.46 -0.23
C PHE A 333 3.74 -31.30 -1.05
N GLY A 334 4.96 -30.83 -1.30
CA GLY A 334 5.94 -31.53 -2.14
C GLY A 334 6.40 -32.92 -1.64
N GLU A 335 6.18 -33.21 -0.34
CA GLU A 335 6.43 -34.56 0.22
C GLU A 335 5.16 -35.46 0.24
N GLN A 336 3.98 -34.87 -0.02
CA GLN A 336 2.68 -35.50 0.11
C GLN A 336 2.04 -35.83 -1.24
N LEU A 337 2.30 -34.98 -2.25
CA LEU A 337 1.79 -35.08 -3.62
C LEU A 337 2.95 -35.17 -4.59
N SER A 338 2.75 -35.89 -5.69
CA SER A 338 3.71 -35.92 -6.80
C SER A 338 3.72 -34.59 -7.57
N ASP A 339 4.78 -34.37 -8.35
CA ASP A 339 4.90 -33.19 -9.21
C ASP A 339 3.74 -33.10 -10.22
N GLU A 340 3.26 -34.23 -10.75
CA GLU A 340 2.13 -34.30 -11.67
C GLU A 340 0.82 -33.90 -10.98
N GLU A 341 0.60 -34.34 -9.74
CA GLU A 341 -0.60 -33.96 -8.95
C GLU A 341 -0.59 -32.47 -8.60
N ILE A 342 0.55 -31.93 -8.18
CA ILE A 342 0.69 -30.49 -7.89
C ILE A 342 0.46 -29.66 -9.16
N ASN A 343 1.00 -30.08 -10.31
CA ASN A 343 0.76 -29.43 -11.60
C ASN A 343 -0.72 -29.44 -11.98
N SER A 344 -1.43 -30.54 -11.75
CA SER A 344 -2.87 -30.64 -12.03
C SER A 344 -3.70 -29.71 -11.15
N ILE A 345 -3.35 -29.59 -9.86
CA ILE A 345 -3.98 -28.62 -8.95
C ILE A 345 -3.70 -27.19 -9.42
N ALA A 346 -2.46 -26.90 -9.81
CA ALA A 346 -2.07 -25.56 -10.29
C ALA A 346 -2.84 -25.18 -11.56
N GLU A 347 -2.99 -26.12 -12.53
CA GLU A 347 -3.77 -25.91 -13.74
C GLU A 347 -5.26 -25.63 -13.43
N TYR A 348 -5.86 -26.39 -12.51
CA TYR A 348 -7.22 -26.16 -12.04
C TYR A 348 -7.38 -24.75 -11.46
N LEU A 349 -6.50 -24.34 -10.53
CA LEU A 349 -6.56 -23.02 -9.90
C LEU A 349 -6.36 -21.88 -10.89
N MET A 350 -5.43 -22.00 -11.85
CA MET A 350 -5.22 -21.04 -12.93
C MET A 350 -6.45 -20.91 -13.86
N GLY A 351 -7.30 -21.94 -13.89
CA GLY A 351 -8.57 -21.96 -14.62
C GLY A 351 -9.72 -21.24 -13.91
N LEU A 352 -9.62 -20.96 -12.61
CA LEU A 352 -10.66 -20.26 -11.83
C LEU A 352 -10.67 -18.76 -12.16
N SER A 353 -11.44 -18.38 -13.15
CA SER A 353 -11.54 -17.00 -13.67
C SER A 353 -12.99 -16.54 -13.78
N VAL A 354 -13.25 -15.29 -13.40
CA VAL A 354 -14.52 -14.58 -13.55
C VAL A 354 -14.46 -13.47 -14.62
N GLU A 355 -13.28 -13.19 -15.18
CA GLU A 355 -13.03 -12.15 -16.19
C GLU A 355 -13.10 -12.72 -17.64
N LYS A 356 -13.95 -13.71 -17.92
CA LYS A 356 -14.07 -14.34 -19.26
C LYS A 356 -14.99 -13.56 -20.18
#